data_b5ee5dd21e7a253c342002cef0082d80
#
_entry.id   b5ee5dd21e7a253c342002cef0082d80
#
_cell.length_a   1.000
_cell.length_b   1.000
_cell.length_c   1.000
_cell.angle_alpha   90.00
_cell.angle_beta   90.00
_cell.angle_gamma   90.00
#
_symmetry.space_group_name_H-M   'P 1'
#
loop_
_entity.id
_entity.type
_entity.pdbx_description
1 polymer ?
#
loop_
_entity_poly.entity_id
_entity_poly.type
_entity_poly.pdbx_seq_one_letter_code
_entity_poly.pdbx_strand_id
1 'polypeptide(L)'
;VRKMHACETMGAITVICTDKTGTLTQNLMQVHEPNFYGLKDGGKLADDDISRLIAEGISANSTAFLEETGEGEKPKGVGNPTEVALLLWLNSQKRNYLELREGARVLDQLTFSTERKFMATLVKSPLIGKKVLYIKGAPEIVLGKCKEVILDGRRVDSVEYRSTVEAQLLGYQNMAMRTLGFAFRLVEDNEPDDCVALVSENNLNFLGVV
;
A
#
# COMPACT_ATOMS: atom_id res chain seq x y z
N VAL A 1 -36.01 -5.46 -23.31
CA VAL A 1 -35.96 -6.90 -23.62
C VAL A 1 -36.50 -7.08 -25.02
N ARG A 2 -35.69 -7.58 -25.98
CA ARG A 2 -36.08 -7.72 -27.39
C ARG A 2 -36.83 -9.02 -27.73
N LYS A 3 -36.91 -9.97 -26.79
CA LYS A 3 -37.59 -11.27 -26.98
C LYS A 3 -38.35 -11.67 -25.74
N MET A 4 -39.68 -11.82 -25.83
CA MET A 4 -40.55 -12.21 -24.70
C MET A 4 -40.18 -13.59 -24.09
N HIS A 5 -39.80 -14.56 -24.91
CA HIS A 5 -39.35 -15.87 -24.43
C HIS A 5 -38.16 -15.83 -23.45
N ALA A 6 -37.26 -14.85 -23.58
CA ALA A 6 -36.16 -14.69 -22.63
C ALA A 6 -36.62 -14.28 -21.23
N CYS A 7 -37.71 -13.47 -21.14
CA CYS A 7 -38.30 -13.09 -19.86
C CYS A 7 -39.00 -14.26 -19.17
N GLU A 8 -39.68 -15.11 -19.93
CA GLU A 8 -40.38 -16.29 -19.41
C GLU A 8 -39.39 -17.31 -18.85
N THR A 9 -38.29 -17.57 -19.58
CA THR A 9 -37.20 -18.44 -19.12
C THR A 9 -36.53 -17.89 -17.86
N MET A 10 -36.32 -16.57 -17.75
CA MET A 10 -35.77 -15.93 -16.54
C MET A 10 -36.70 -16.06 -15.33
N GLY A 11 -38.03 -16.06 -15.54
CA GLY A 11 -39.02 -16.27 -14.46
C GLY A 11 -39.01 -17.67 -13.84
N ALA A 12 -38.48 -18.65 -14.57
CA ALA A 12 -38.40 -20.07 -14.12
C ALA A 12 -37.04 -20.47 -13.54
N ILE A 13 -36.12 -19.54 -13.39
CA ILE A 13 -34.77 -19.80 -12.85
C ILE A 13 -34.87 -20.11 -11.34
N THR A 14 -34.34 -21.26 -10.95
CA THR A 14 -34.24 -21.68 -9.54
C THR A 14 -32.87 -21.48 -8.92
N VAL A 15 -31.82 -21.34 -9.74
CA VAL A 15 -30.45 -21.13 -9.31
C VAL A 15 -29.80 -20.06 -10.19
N ILE A 16 -29.17 -19.08 -9.57
CA ILE A 16 -28.37 -18.04 -10.25
C ILE A 16 -26.92 -18.18 -9.80
N CYS A 17 -26.05 -18.46 -10.77
CA CYS A 17 -24.60 -18.40 -10.56
C CYS A 17 -24.09 -17.08 -11.12
N THR A 18 -23.42 -16.31 -10.28
CA THR A 18 -22.84 -15.02 -10.70
C THR A 18 -21.40 -14.91 -10.20
N ASP A 19 -20.56 -14.25 -10.96
CA ASP A 19 -19.25 -13.84 -10.50
C ASP A 19 -19.39 -12.69 -9.49
N LYS A 20 -18.53 -12.67 -8.48
CA LYS A 20 -18.53 -11.62 -7.46
C LYS A 20 -17.90 -10.33 -7.99
N THR A 21 -16.70 -10.45 -8.55
CA THR A 21 -15.84 -9.31 -8.85
C THR A 21 -16.22 -8.66 -10.18
N GLY A 22 -16.59 -7.38 -10.16
CA GLY A 22 -17.02 -6.64 -11.34
C GLY A 22 -18.47 -6.91 -11.80
N THR A 23 -19.19 -7.83 -11.11
CA THR A 23 -20.61 -8.13 -11.33
C THR A 23 -21.45 -7.72 -10.12
N LEU A 24 -21.14 -8.27 -8.94
CA LEU A 24 -21.78 -7.88 -7.68
C LEU A 24 -21.06 -6.72 -7.01
N THR A 25 -19.82 -6.46 -7.39
CA THR A 25 -19.00 -5.34 -6.91
C THR A 25 -18.55 -4.47 -8.08
N GLN A 26 -18.25 -3.21 -7.82
CA GLN A 26 -17.75 -2.26 -8.82
C GLN A 26 -16.27 -2.47 -9.16
N ASN A 27 -15.60 -3.44 -8.52
CA ASN A 27 -14.15 -3.64 -8.61
C ASN A 27 -13.32 -2.38 -8.32
N LEU A 28 -13.86 -1.48 -7.50
CA LEU A 28 -13.21 -0.26 -7.05
C LEU A 28 -12.67 -0.48 -5.64
N MET A 29 -11.36 -0.37 -5.49
CA MET A 29 -10.69 -0.35 -4.20
C MET A 29 -10.54 1.10 -3.73
N GLN A 30 -10.73 1.32 -2.44
CA GLN A 30 -10.51 2.61 -1.79
C GLN A 30 -9.83 2.38 -0.46
N VAL A 31 -8.94 3.29 -0.06
CA VAL A 31 -8.39 3.31 1.29
C VAL A 31 -9.54 3.68 2.24
N HIS A 32 -9.82 2.81 3.20
CA HIS A 32 -10.85 3.02 4.21
C HIS A 32 -10.27 3.72 5.43
N GLU A 33 -9.20 3.15 5.98
CA GLU A 33 -8.57 3.64 7.20
C GLU A 33 -7.04 3.47 7.10
N PRO A 34 -6.29 4.58 6.85
CA PRO A 34 -4.84 4.52 6.83
C PRO A 34 -4.29 4.64 8.25
N ASN A 35 -3.87 3.53 8.84
CA ASN A 35 -3.27 3.48 10.17
C ASN A 35 -1.75 3.45 10.07
N PHE A 36 -1.17 4.58 9.72
CA PHE A 36 0.27 4.83 9.86
C PHE A 36 0.53 5.35 11.27
N TYR A 37 1.18 4.55 12.10
CA TYR A 37 1.32 4.79 13.53
C TYR A 37 2.20 6.01 13.90
N GLY A 38 2.99 6.51 12.94
CA GLY A 38 3.76 7.75 13.10
C GLY A 38 3.00 9.02 12.75
N LEU A 39 1.77 8.92 12.22
CA LEU A 39 0.94 10.08 11.87
C LEU A 39 0.04 10.49 13.03
N LYS A 40 -0.01 11.78 13.32
CA LYS A 40 -0.73 12.31 14.49
C LYS A 40 -2.24 12.51 14.27
N ASP A 41 -2.67 12.85 13.05
CA ASP A 41 -4.03 13.32 12.77
C ASP A 41 -4.84 12.32 11.93
N GLY A 42 -5.07 11.11 12.46
CA GLY A 42 -5.97 10.15 11.80
C GLY A 42 -5.61 9.83 10.34
N GLY A 43 -4.34 9.69 10.05
CA GLY A 43 -3.84 9.33 8.71
C GLY A 43 -3.63 10.52 7.77
N LYS A 44 -3.62 11.76 8.23
CA LYS A 44 -3.27 12.93 7.41
C LYS A 44 -1.76 13.09 7.30
N LEU A 45 -1.30 13.30 6.06
CA LEU A 45 0.11 13.60 5.77
C LEU A 45 0.41 15.07 6.10
N ALA A 46 1.38 15.29 6.97
CA ALA A 46 1.94 16.58 7.32
C ALA A 46 3.23 16.89 6.51
N ASP A 47 3.92 17.96 6.85
CA ASP A 47 5.23 18.27 6.29
C ASP A 47 6.35 17.86 7.26
N ASP A 48 6.40 16.56 7.56
CA ASP A 48 7.40 15.91 8.40
C ASP A 48 8.04 14.71 7.68
N ASP A 49 9.14 14.20 8.22
CA ASP A 49 9.91 13.12 7.57
C ASP A 49 9.13 11.80 7.48
N ILE A 50 8.27 11.51 8.44
CA ILE A 50 7.44 10.29 8.40
C ILE A 50 6.41 10.39 7.28
N SER A 51 5.74 11.53 7.16
CA SER A 51 4.80 11.79 6.06
C SER A 51 5.48 11.76 4.69
N ARG A 52 6.70 12.28 4.58
CA ARG A 52 7.52 12.21 3.36
C ARG A 52 7.90 10.78 3.01
N LEU A 53 8.36 9.98 3.99
CA LEU A 53 8.67 8.55 3.81
C LEU A 53 7.46 7.75 3.36
N ILE A 54 6.28 7.97 3.96
CA ILE A 54 5.03 7.30 3.58
C ILE A 54 4.66 7.66 2.14
N ALA A 55 4.65 8.95 1.81
CA ALA A 55 4.24 9.43 0.49
C ALA A 55 5.20 8.95 -0.62
N GLU A 56 6.51 9.05 -0.41
CA GLU A 56 7.53 8.56 -1.35
C GLU A 56 7.46 7.02 -1.46
N GLY A 57 7.33 6.31 -0.34
CA GLY A 57 7.22 4.85 -0.32
C GLY A 57 6.00 4.32 -1.08
N ILE A 58 4.84 4.96 -0.94
CA ILE A 58 3.64 4.60 -1.74
C ILE A 58 3.88 4.91 -3.22
N SER A 59 4.51 6.04 -3.55
CA SER A 59 4.73 6.48 -4.93
C SER A 59 5.79 5.65 -5.65
N ALA A 60 6.98 5.47 -5.05
CA ALA A 60 8.12 4.79 -5.67
C ALA A 60 7.97 3.27 -5.66
N ASN A 61 7.39 2.69 -4.58
CA ASN A 61 7.16 1.25 -4.46
C ASN A 61 5.78 0.86 -5.02
N SER A 62 5.50 1.22 -6.28
CA SER A 62 4.24 0.95 -6.97
C SER A 62 4.46 0.82 -8.49
N THR A 63 3.68 -0.09 -9.11
CA THR A 63 3.65 -0.29 -10.56
C THR A 63 2.41 0.34 -11.21
N ALA A 64 1.42 0.76 -10.41
CA ALA A 64 0.22 1.43 -10.90
C ALA A 64 0.49 2.91 -11.23
N PHE A 65 -0.42 3.49 -12.00
CA PHE A 65 -0.44 4.91 -12.33
C PHE A 65 -1.87 5.44 -12.47
N LEU A 66 -2.01 6.76 -12.41
CA LEU A 66 -3.27 7.46 -12.61
C LEU A 66 -3.23 8.20 -13.95
N GLU A 67 -4.22 7.97 -14.80
CA GLU A 67 -4.43 8.75 -16.02
C GLU A 67 -5.22 10.01 -15.67
N GLU A 68 -4.78 11.16 -16.20
CA GLU A 68 -5.55 12.39 -16.11
C GLU A 68 -6.78 12.26 -16.99
N THR A 69 -7.94 12.44 -16.42
CA THR A 69 -9.22 12.56 -17.08
C THR A 69 -9.55 14.05 -17.21
N GLY A 70 -10.49 14.43 -18.09
CA GLY A 70 -10.81 15.83 -18.35
C GLY A 70 -11.09 16.67 -17.09
N GLU A 71 -11.11 17.99 -17.24
CA GLU A 71 -11.34 18.93 -16.13
C GLU A 71 -12.58 18.56 -15.31
N GLY A 72 -12.38 18.32 -14.00
CA GLY A 72 -13.45 17.98 -13.05
C GLY A 72 -13.76 16.48 -12.88
N GLU A 73 -13.13 15.60 -13.65
CA GLU A 73 -13.28 14.16 -13.49
C GLU A 73 -12.23 13.59 -12.51
N LYS A 74 -12.59 12.51 -11.81
CA LYS A 74 -11.65 11.81 -10.95
C LYS A 74 -10.62 11.04 -11.78
N PRO A 75 -9.32 11.06 -11.43
CA PRO A 75 -8.29 10.33 -12.15
C PRO A 75 -8.66 8.84 -12.27
N LYS A 76 -8.42 8.26 -13.44
CA LYS A 76 -8.64 6.84 -13.70
C LYS A 76 -7.37 6.06 -13.35
N GLY A 77 -7.49 5.06 -12.49
CA GLY A 77 -6.36 4.21 -12.13
C GLY A 77 -6.10 3.10 -13.14
N VAL A 78 -4.84 2.86 -13.41
CA VAL A 78 -4.37 1.76 -14.27
C VAL A 78 -3.35 0.92 -13.49
N GLY A 79 -3.54 -0.40 -13.52
CA GLY A 79 -2.69 -1.36 -12.80
C GLY A 79 -3.42 -2.09 -11.68
N ASN A 80 -2.68 -2.51 -10.66
CA ASN A 80 -3.23 -3.24 -9.53
C ASN A 80 -4.22 -2.36 -8.74
N PRO A 81 -5.48 -2.80 -8.54
CA PRO A 81 -6.50 -1.98 -7.85
C PRO A 81 -6.10 -1.50 -6.45
N THR A 82 -5.34 -2.30 -5.71
CA THR A 82 -4.86 -1.93 -4.37
C THR A 82 -3.83 -0.80 -4.45
N GLU A 83 -2.91 -0.85 -5.43
CA GLU A 83 -1.94 0.22 -5.65
C GLU A 83 -2.62 1.50 -6.14
N VAL A 84 -3.60 1.37 -7.05
CA VAL A 84 -4.43 2.50 -7.51
C VAL A 84 -5.13 3.18 -6.34
N ALA A 85 -5.71 2.41 -5.41
CA ALA A 85 -6.35 2.97 -4.22
C ALA A 85 -5.40 3.82 -3.37
N LEU A 86 -4.15 3.37 -3.21
CA LEU A 86 -3.11 4.12 -2.48
C LEU A 86 -2.72 5.42 -3.21
N LEU A 87 -2.57 5.39 -4.54
CA LEU A 87 -2.27 6.59 -5.32
C LEU A 87 -3.42 7.60 -5.29
N LEU A 88 -4.67 7.14 -5.36
CA LEU A 88 -5.85 7.99 -5.20
C LEU A 88 -5.93 8.60 -3.78
N TRP A 89 -5.55 7.83 -2.76
CA TRP A 89 -5.44 8.34 -1.41
C TRP A 89 -4.37 9.44 -1.31
N LEU A 90 -3.16 9.25 -1.88
CA LEU A 90 -2.13 10.30 -1.94
C LEU A 90 -2.63 11.56 -2.64
N ASN A 91 -3.34 11.41 -3.75
CA ASN A 91 -3.94 12.53 -4.47
C ASN A 91 -4.94 13.30 -3.58
N SER A 92 -5.77 12.58 -2.80
CA SER A 92 -6.68 13.20 -1.83
C SER A 92 -5.96 13.97 -0.73
N GLN A 93 -4.72 13.56 -0.39
CA GLN A 93 -3.83 14.24 0.54
C GLN A 93 -3.06 15.42 -0.12
N LYS A 94 -3.39 15.77 -1.36
CA LYS A 94 -2.72 16.82 -2.16
C LYS A 94 -1.21 16.55 -2.35
N ARG A 95 -0.83 15.27 -2.46
CA ARG A 95 0.53 14.84 -2.79
C ARG A 95 0.59 14.36 -4.22
N ASN A 96 1.47 14.95 -5.02
CA ASN A 96 1.69 14.54 -6.40
C ASN A 96 2.61 13.31 -6.42
N TYR A 97 2.03 12.14 -6.67
CA TYR A 97 2.77 10.89 -6.67
C TYR A 97 3.78 10.80 -7.83
N LEU A 98 3.54 11.47 -8.97
CA LEU A 98 4.46 11.49 -10.11
C LEU A 98 5.74 12.23 -9.75
N GLU A 99 5.64 13.42 -9.19
CA GLU A 99 6.81 14.19 -8.73
C GLU A 99 7.62 13.42 -7.71
N LEU A 100 6.95 12.75 -6.76
CA LEU A 100 7.61 11.91 -5.74
C LEU A 100 8.32 10.71 -6.36
N ARG A 101 7.69 10.05 -7.34
CA ARG A 101 8.25 8.89 -8.04
C ARG A 101 9.42 9.27 -8.95
N GLU A 102 9.30 10.33 -9.72
CA GLU A 102 10.34 10.83 -10.62
C GLU A 102 11.54 11.41 -9.87
N GLY A 103 11.29 12.03 -8.72
CA GLY A 103 12.34 12.53 -7.84
C GLY A 103 13.15 11.43 -7.18
N ALA A 104 12.53 10.31 -6.86
CA ALA A 104 13.16 9.16 -6.21
C ALA A 104 13.90 8.29 -7.24
N ARG A 105 15.23 8.35 -7.25
CA ARG A 105 16.04 7.49 -8.14
C ARG A 105 16.00 6.05 -7.65
N VAL A 106 15.34 5.17 -8.39
CA VAL A 106 15.33 3.72 -8.12
C VAL A 106 16.71 3.13 -8.37
N LEU A 107 17.24 2.42 -7.38
CA LEU A 107 18.54 1.72 -7.43
C LEU A 107 18.33 0.24 -7.66
N ASP A 108 17.34 -0.36 -6.97
CA ASP A 108 16.96 -1.77 -7.15
C ASP A 108 15.47 -1.97 -6.80
N GLN A 109 14.86 -3.01 -7.36
CA GLN A 109 13.46 -3.32 -7.13
C GLN A 109 13.20 -4.82 -7.10
N LEU A 110 12.59 -5.28 -6.03
CA LEU A 110 12.07 -6.64 -5.89
C LEU A 110 10.55 -6.61 -6.07
N THR A 111 10.08 -7.03 -7.24
CA THR A 111 8.66 -7.05 -7.59
C THR A 111 7.87 -8.02 -6.70
N PHE A 112 6.56 -7.82 -6.59
CA PHE A 112 5.67 -8.70 -5.82
C PHE A 112 5.70 -10.14 -6.34
N SER A 113 5.72 -11.11 -5.43
CA SER A 113 5.43 -12.49 -5.75
C SER A 113 4.48 -13.11 -4.72
N THR A 114 3.69 -14.10 -5.16
CA THR A 114 2.74 -14.81 -4.30
C THR A 114 3.40 -15.63 -3.19
N GLU A 115 4.65 -16.03 -3.38
CA GLU A 115 5.45 -16.73 -2.37
C GLU A 115 5.94 -15.78 -1.28
N ARG A 116 6.52 -14.65 -1.68
CA ARG A 116 7.04 -13.63 -0.74
C ARG A 116 5.97 -12.79 -0.09
N LYS A 117 4.85 -12.57 -0.79
CA LYS A 117 3.72 -11.72 -0.39
C LYS A 117 4.08 -10.25 -0.08
N PHE A 118 5.20 -9.78 -0.59
CA PHE A 118 5.62 -8.39 -0.51
C PHE A 118 6.40 -7.96 -1.76
N MET A 119 6.53 -6.67 -1.94
CA MET A 119 7.47 -6.04 -2.86
C MET A 119 8.35 -5.04 -2.10
N ALA A 120 9.55 -4.80 -2.62
CA ALA A 120 10.49 -3.84 -2.08
C ALA A 120 11.09 -2.98 -3.19
N THR A 121 11.40 -1.72 -2.88
CA THR A 121 12.09 -0.82 -3.80
C THR A 121 13.13 -0.01 -3.02
N LEU A 122 14.37 -0.07 -3.47
CA LEU A 122 15.46 0.73 -2.95
C LEU A 122 15.60 1.99 -3.80
N VAL A 123 15.53 3.15 -3.17
CA VAL A 123 15.67 4.43 -3.85
C VAL A 123 16.74 5.30 -3.21
N LYS A 124 17.32 6.21 -4.00
CA LYS A 124 18.03 7.37 -3.46
C LYS A 124 17.01 8.50 -3.32
N SER A 125 16.60 8.76 -2.09
CA SER A 125 15.58 9.74 -1.77
C SER A 125 16.15 11.15 -1.72
N PRO A 126 15.67 12.10 -2.54
CA PRO A 126 16.03 13.51 -2.42
C PRO A 126 15.38 14.17 -1.20
N LEU A 127 14.24 13.64 -0.72
CA LEU A 127 13.50 14.19 0.40
C LEU A 127 14.18 13.91 1.75
N ILE A 128 14.80 12.72 1.85
CA ILE A 128 15.50 12.27 3.07
C ILE A 128 17.01 12.49 2.97
N GLY A 129 17.55 12.62 1.75
CA GLY A 129 18.99 12.78 1.49
C GLY A 129 19.80 11.50 1.67
N LYS A 130 19.15 10.32 1.75
CA LYS A 130 19.75 9.00 1.95
C LYS A 130 19.17 7.96 1.00
N LYS A 131 19.79 6.77 0.95
CA LYS A 131 19.15 5.60 0.37
C LYS A 131 18.05 5.10 1.31
N VAL A 132 16.87 4.79 0.75
CA VAL A 132 15.74 4.27 1.51
C VAL A 132 15.20 3.01 0.83
N LEU A 133 15.11 1.95 1.59
CA LEU A 133 14.42 0.72 1.19
C LEU A 133 12.97 0.80 1.67
N TYR A 134 12.03 0.76 0.74
CA TYR A 134 10.59 0.70 1.01
C TYR A 134 10.07 -0.71 0.79
N ILE A 135 9.21 -1.18 1.69
CA ILE A 135 8.55 -2.48 1.59
C ILE A 135 7.04 -2.31 1.82
N LYS A 136 6.23 -3.00 1.01
CA LYS A 136 4.81 -3.18 1.25
C LYS A 136 4.37 -4.60 0.92
N GLY A 137 3.41 -5.12 1.67
CA GLY A 137 2.91 -6.48 1.46
C GLY A 137 1.95 -6.94 2.54
N ALA A 138 1.82 -8.26 2.68
CA ALA A 138 1.02 -8.85 3.75
C ALA A 138 1.55 -8.37 5.11
N PRO A 139 0.69 -7.76 5.96
CA PRO A 139 1.16 -7.08 7.17
C PRO A 139 1.95 -7.99 8.12
N GLU A 140 1.52 -9.24 8.28
CA GLU A 140 2.17 -10.24 9.11
C GLU A 140 3.58 -10.59 8.61
N ILE A 141 3.78 -10.59 7.28
CA ILE A 141 5.09 -10.85 6.66
C ILE A 141 6.00 -9.64 6.81
N VAL A 142 5.47 -8.44 6.53
CA VAL A 142 6.24 -7.19 6.63
C VAL A 142 6.64 -6.92 8.08
N LEU A 143 5.70 -7.07 9.04
CA LEU A 143 5.98 -6.91 10.47
C LEU A 143 7.03 -7.91 10.96
N GLY A 144 7.00 -9.16 10.46
CA GLY A 144 7.98 -10.19 10.79
C GLY A 144 9.42 -9.85 10.36
N LYS A 145 9.59 -8.87 9.46
CA LYS A 145 10.88 -8.35 8.99
C LYS A 145 11.30 -7.05 9.69
N CYS A 146 10.47 -6.56 10.60
CA CYS A 146 10.72 -5.31 11.29
C CYS A 146 11.33 -5.55 12.67
N LYS A 147 12.36 -4.78 12.98
CA LYS A 147 12.93 -4.68 14.32
C LYS A 147 12.16 -3.70 15.19
N GLU A 148 11.68 -2.62 14.60
CA GLU A 148 11.03 -1.52 15.30
C GLU A 148 9.71 -1.14 14.62
N VAL A 149 8.82 -0.53 15.40
CA VAL A 149 7.58 0.12 14.95
C VAL A 149 7.72 1.63 15.21
N ILE A 150 7.34 2.44 14.24
CA ILE A 150 7.31 3.90 14.41
C ILE A 150 5.97 4.30 15.02
N LEU A 151 5.96 4.68 16.27
CA LEU A 151 4.78 5.08 17.02
C LEU A 151 4.94 6.54 17.50
N ASP A 152 4.09 7.44 17.02
CA ASP A 152 4.13 8.88 17.39
C ASP A 152 5.53 9.51 17.28
N GLY A 153 6.28 9.14 16.23
CA GLY A 153 7.64 9.61 16.00
C GLY A 153 8.71 8.94 16.88
N ARG A 154 8.35 7.95 17.70
CA ARG A 154 9.27 7.14 18.52
C ARG A 154 9.46 5.75 17.91
N ARG A 155 10.58 5.13 18.18
CA ARG A 155 10.86 3.74 17.81
C ARG A 155 10.57 2.84 19.01
N VAL A 156 9.73 1.85 18.81
CA VAL A 156 9.34 0.84 19.80
C VAL A 156 9.70 -0.53 19.25
N ASP A 157 10.15 -1.43 20.09
CA ASP A 157 10.47 -2.80 19.67
C ASP A 157 9.24 -3.47 19.03
N SER A 158 9.44 -4.09 17.87
CA SER A 158 8.33 -4.72 17.13
C SER A 158 7.70 -5.89 17.88
N VAL A 159 8.45 -6.56 18.75
CA VAL A 159 7.94 -7.67 19.56
C VAL A 159 6.92 -7.18 20.57
N GLU A 160 7.19 -6.05 21.22
CA GLU A 160 6.27 -5.45 22.22
C GLU A 160 4.95 -4.98 21.56
N TYR A 161 5.01 -4.49 20.33
CA TYR A 161 3.85 -3.93 19.64
C TYR A 161 3.09 -4.95 18.77
N ARG A 162 3.64 -6.16 18.59
CA ARG A 162 3.09 -7.20 17.70
C ARG A 162 1.64 -7.56 18.01
N SER A 163 1.30 -7.81 19.26
CA SER A 163 -0.05 -8.18 19.68
C SER A 163 -1.09 -7.11 19.36
N THR A 164 -0.70 -5.84 19.44
CA THR A 164 -1.58 -4.70 19.08
C THR A 164 -1.87 -4.69 17.58
N VAL A 165 -0.84 -4.89 16.75
CA VAL A 165 -1.00 -4.97 15.29
C VAL A 165 -1.86 -6.17 14.90
N GLU A 166 -1.62 -7.34 15.49
CA GLU A 166 -2.38 -8.58 15.22
C GLU A 166 -3.86 -8.42 15.59
N ALA A 167 -4.16 -7.81 16.73
CA ALA A 167 -5.55 -7.50 17.13
C ALA A 167 -6.24 -6.55 16.14
N GLN A 168 -5.53 -5.53 15.66
CA GLN A 168 -6.03 -4.60 14.65
C GLN A 168 -6.30 -5.31 13.32
N LEU A 169 -5.37 -6.16 12.86
CA LEU A 169 -5.53 -6.95 11.65
C LEU A 169 -6.74 -7.88 11.71
N LEU A 170 -6.96 -8.53 12.87
CA LEU A 170 -8.13 -9.37 13.08
C LEU A 170 -9.44 -8.56 12.96
N GLY A 171 -9.46 -7.33 13.48
CA GLY A 171 -10.58 -6.40 13.31
C GLY A 171 -10.90 -6.15 11.83
N TYR A 172 -9.89 -5.84 11.02
CA TYR A 172 -10.07 -5.61 9.58
C TYR A 172 -10.49 -6.89 8.82
N GLN A 173 -9.92 -8.04 9.17
CA GLN A 173 -10.30 -9.32 8.59
C GLN A 173 -11.77 -9.66 8.84
N ASN A 174 -12.28 -9.40 10.04
CA ASN A 174 -13.69 -9.58 10.39
C ASN A 174 -14.63 -8.67 9.58
N MET A 175 -14.13 -7.55 9.08
CA MET A 175 -14.85 -6.65 8.16
C MET A 175 -14.61 -6.99 6.68
N ALA A 176 -13.96 -8.13 6.38
CA ALA A 176 -13.57 -8.55 5.03
C ALA A 176 -12.73 -7.51 4.27
N MET A 177 -11.95 -6.69 4.96
CA MET A 177 -11.05 -5.71 4.38
C MET A 177 -9.76 -6.37 3.92
N ARG A 178 -9.18 -5.82 2.85
CA ARG A 178 -7.82 -6.14 2.44
C ARG A 178 -6.87 -5.20 3.14
N THR A 179 -5.82 -5.74 3.74
CA THR A 179 -4.82 -4.97 4.47
C THR A 179 -3.45 -5.05 3.80
N LEU A 180 -2.69 -3.96 3.87
CA LEU A 180 -1.28 -3.87 3.47
C LEU A 180 -0.45 -3.30 4.62
N GLY A 181 0.64 -3.97 4.95
CA GLY A 181 1.67 -3.47 5.84
C GLY A 181 2.74 -2.68 5.08
N PHE A 182 3.25 -1.64 5.70
CA PHE A 182 4.30 -0.77 5.17
C PHE A 182 5.47 -0.70 6.13
N ALA A 183 6.68 -0.77 5.58
CA ALA A 183 7.90 -0.59 6.34
C ALA A 183 8.98 0.09 5.49
N PHE A 184 9.99 0.64 6.15
CA PHE A 184 11.15 1.21 5.51
C PHE A 184 12.43 0.92 6.29
N ARG A 185 13.56 1.13 5.62
CA ARG A 185 14.90 1.16 6.24
C ARG A 185 15.71 2.25 5.58
N LEU A 186 16.40 3.04 6.40
CA LEU A 186 17.48 3.90 5.92
C LEU A 186 18.71 3.04 5.66
N VAL A 187 19.29 3.17 4.48
CA VAL A 187 20.42 2.36 4.00
C VAL A 187 21.63 3.28 3.85
N GLU A 188 22.75 2.88 4.42
CA GLU A 188 24.00 3.67 4.35
C GLU A 188 24.65 3.52 2.96
N ASP A 189 25.47 4.49 2.57
CA ASP A 189 26.06 4.52 1.22
C ASP A 189 27.01 3.35 0.93
N ASN A 190 27.59 2.76 1.97
CA ASN A 190 28.50 1.62 1.89
C ASN A 190 27.78 0.26 1.84
N GLU A 191 26.45 0.22 2.04
CA GLU A 191 25.66 -1.00 1.91
C GLU A 191 25.33 -1.29 0.44
N PRO A 192 25.15 -2.58 0.07
CA PRO A 192 24.88 -2.98 -1.30
C PRO A 192 23.51 -2.46 -1.79
N ASP A 193 23.42 -2.15 -3.08
CA ASP A 193 22.16 -1.81 -3.73
C ASP A 193 21.42 -3.11 -4.14
N ASP A 194 20.99 -3.90 -3.15
CA ASP A 194 20.36 -5.21 -3.31
C ASP A 194 19.18 -5.36 -2.32
N CYS A 195 17.97 -5.27 -2.84
CA CYS A 195 16.75 -5.40 -2.04
C CYS A 195 16.65 -6.74 -1.30
N VAL A 196 17.10 -7.85 -1.92
CA VAL A 196 17.02 -9.18 -1.33
C VAL A 196 17.93 -9.28 -0.11
N ALA A 197 19.17 -8.83 -0.24
CA ALA A 197 20.15 -8.81 0.85
C ALA A 197 19.63 -7.95 2.01
N LEU A 198 19.22 -6.70 1.71
CA LEU A 198 18.77 -5.73 2.71
C LEU A 198 17.50 -6.19 3.47
N VAL A 199 16.54 -6.82 2.77
CA VAL A 199 15.32 -7.36 3.39
C VAL A 199 15.60 -8.56 4.27
N SER A 200 16.60 -9.39 3.94
CA SER A 200 16.94 -10.60 4.70
C SER A 200 17.52 -10.31 6.08
N GLU A 201 18.02 -9.11 6.33
CA GLU A 201 18.56 -8.70 7.62
C GLU A 201 17.50 -8.49 8.70
N ASN A 202 16.21 -8.42 8.33
CA ASN A 202 15.06 -8.25 9.24
C ASN A 202 15.21 -7.06 10.23
N ASN A 203 15.75 -5.94 9.76
CA ASN A 203 15.98 -4.73 10.57
C ASN A 203 15.21 -3.52 10.07
N LEU A 204 14.01 -3.75 9.56
CA LEU A 204 13.12 -2.72 9.05
C LEU A 204 12.38 -1.99 10.17
N ASN A 205 11.84 -0.82 9.83
CA ASN A 205 10.97 -0.02 10.67
C ASN A 205 9.55 -0.08 10.13
N PHE A 206 8.63 -0.63 10.90
CA PHE A 206 7.22 -0.74 10.53
C PHE A 206 6.53 0.61 10.64
N LEU A 207 5.84 1.02 9.59
CA LEU A 207 5.12 2.29 9.52
C LEU A 207 3.64 2.17 9.89
N GLY A 208 3.02 1.03 9.57
CA GLY A 208 1.61 0.83 9.83
C GLY A 208 0.92 -0.06 8.80
N VAL A 209 -0.41 -0.03 8.85
CA VAL A 209 -1.33 -0.84 8.04
C VAL A 209 -2.36 0.05 7.36
N VAL A 210 -2.65 -0.27 6.11
CA VAL A 210 -3.71 0.38 5.31
C VAL A 210 -4.65 -0.67 4.75
#